data_230dc3fa63ee41c6e865e490e34b9581
#
_entry.id   230dc3fa63ee41c6e865e490e34b9581
#
_cell.length_a   1.000
_cell.length_b   1.000
_cell.length_c   1.000
_cell.angle_alpha   90.00
_cell.angle_beta   90.00
_cell.angle_gamma   90.00
#
_symmetry.space_group_name_H-M   'P 1'
#
loop_
_entity.id
_entity.type
_entity.pdbx_description
1 polymer ?
#
loop_
_entity_poly.entity_id
_entity_poly.type
_entity_poly.pdbx_seq_one_letter_code
_entity_poly.pdbx_strand_id
1 'polypeptide(L)'
;ANEFYKSGIYGRVNFYGEDQISGTYANVKFQLSEAIKIEKTYDSNGSKNPYLALLRVSKVIYDEYMDFNGTVLVCEFYKNFKGQTILADKKVLNTKISGEKEVLDDTEFNNEFRVFTDDKIEARYLLSPGFMQRLREVKQGFDSAVSLSAVFMDDKFYLFLNGAKNRFESSLFDPPLSLADAQAIKDEIL
;
A
#
# COMPACT_ATOMS: atom_id res chain seq x y z
N ALA A 1 13.16 3.11 -2.87
CA ALA A 1 12.03 2.25 -3.29
C ALA A 1 11.91 0.93 -2.50
N ASN A 2 12.99 0.40 -1.90
CA ASN A 2 13.00 -0.94 -1.29
C ASN A 2 12.78 -0.98 0.23
N GLU A 3 12.34 0.08 0.87
CA GLU A 3 12.19 0.13 2.34
C GLU A 3 10.83 -0.41 2.83
N PHE A 4 9.82 -0.45 1.97
CA PHE A 4 8.46 -0.88 2.32
C PHE A 4 8.37 -2.33 2.82
N TYR A 5 9.29 -3.21 2.41
CA TYR A 5 9.27 -4.61 2.83
C TYR A 5 9.51 -4.79 4.33
N LYS A 6 10.12 -3.80 5.00
CA LYS A 6 10.38 -3.85 6.44
C LYS A 6 9.10 -3.99 7.26
N SER A 7 7.99 -3.42 6.79
CA SER A 7 6.69 -3.50 7.46
C SER A 7 6.07 -4.89 7.45
N GLY A 8 6.44 -5.73 6.50
CA GLY A 8 5.85 -7.05 6.33
C GLY A 8 4.41 -7.06 5.78
N ILE A 9 3.77 -5.92 5.54
CA ILE A 9 2.37 -5.85 5.05
C ILE A 9 2.21 -6.63 3.73
N TYR A 10 3.14 -6.44 2.80
CA TYR A 10 3.14 -7.09 1.49
C TYR A 10 4.32 -8.05 1.29
N GLY A 11 4.96 -8.53 2.39
CA GLY A 11 6.07 -9.46 2.35
C GLY A 11 7.39 -8.83 1.88
N ARG A 12 8.43 -9.67 1.72
CA ARG A 12 9.77 -9.26 1.28
C ARG A 12 9.91 -9.40 -0.23
N VAL A 13 9.33 -8.51 -1.01
CA VAL A 13 9.40 -8.57 -2.48
C VAL A 13 9.67 -7.21 -3.09
N ASN A 14 10.26 -7.22 -4.27
CA ASN A 14 10.55 -6.00 -5.01
C ASN A 14 9.25 -5.38 -5.55
N PHE A 15 9.05 -4.12 -5.25
CA PHE A 15 8.05 -3.31 -5.93
C PHE A 15 8.65 -2.75 -7.21
N TYR A 16 7.92 -2.89 -8.30
CA TYR A 16 8.20 -2.20 -9.55
C TYR A 16 7.33 -0.94 -9.55
N GLY A 17 7.96 0.23 -9.50
CA GLY A 17 7.27 1.51 -9.63
C GLY A 17 7.29 1.93 -11.09
N GLU A 18 6.15 2.41 -11.58
CA GLU A 18 6.04 3.12 -12.83
C GLU A 18 5.94 4.61 -12.50
N ASP A 19 4.98 5.32 -12.98
CA ASP A 19 4.87 6.76 -12.82
C ASP A 19 5.08 7.28 -11.39
N GLN A 20 5.83 8.38 -11.27
CA GLN A 20 6.15 8.98 -10.00
C GLN A 20 5.93 10.49 -10.02
N ILE A 21 5.18 10.98 -9.05
CA ILE A 21 5.00 12.41 -8.78
C ILE A 21 5.62 12.71 -7.41
N SER A 22 6.40 13.78 -7.31
CA SER A 22 6.95 14.24 -6.03
C SER A 22 6.79 15.74 -5.87
N GLY A 23 6.67 16.19 -4.63
CA GLY A 23 6.48 17.59 -4.31
C GLY A 23 6.55 17.89 -2.82
N THR A 24 6.14 19.11 -2.47
CA THR A 24 5.99 19.53 -1.06
C THR A 24 4.62 20.17 -0.90
N TYR A 25 3.87 19.70 0.09
CA TYR A 25 2.58 20.26 0.46
C TYR A 25 2.54 20.52 1.97
N ALA A 26 2.13 21.72 2.39
CA ALA A 26 2.09 22.14 3.80
C ALA A 26 3.40 21.83 4.56
N ASN A 27 4.56 22.04 3.92
CA ASN A 27 5.90 21.75 4.42
C ASN A 27 6.23 20.25 4.59
N VAL A 28 5.37 19.34 4.13
CA VAL A 28 5.64 17.91 4.10
C VAL A 28 6.06 17.52 2.67
N LYS A 29 7.23 16.90 2.53
CA LYS A 29 7.65 16.32 1.25
C LYS A 29 6.87 15.05 1.03
N PHE A 30 6.39 14.87 -0.20
CA PHE A 30 5.69 13.64 -0.58
C PHE A 30 6.19 13.08 -1.90
N GLN A 31 6.00 11.79 -2.05
CA GLN A 31 6.20 11.03 -3.27
C GLN A 31 5.00 10.12 -3.47
N LEU A 32 4.38 10.20 -4.63
CA LEU A 32 3.28 9.35 -5.05
C LEU A 32 3.75 8.51 -6.23
N SER A 33 3.56 7.20 -6.18
CA SER A 33 4.00 6.30 -7.25
C SER A 33 2.95 5.23 -7.48
N GLU A 34 2.75 4.84 -8.72
CA GLU A 34 2.12 3.56 -9.02
C GLU A 34 3.12 2.44 -8.81
N ALA A 35 2.68 1.35 -8.22
CA ALA A 35 3.56 0.25 -7.88
C ALA A 35 2.84 -1.10 -8.06
N ILE A 36 3.58 -2.04 -8.61
CA ILE A 36 3.14 -3.43 -8.77
C ILE A 36 4.12 -4.32 -8.01
N LYS A 37 3.59 -5.20 -7.18
CA LYS A 37 4.36 -6.27 -6.56
C LYS A 37 4.09 -7.57 -7.29
N ILE A 38 5.13 -8.18 -7.83
CA ILE A 38 5.06 -9.49 -8.47
C ILE A 38 5.81 -10.50 -7.59
N GLU A 39 5.10 -11.47 -7.07
CA GLU A 39 5.71 -12.59 -6.35
C GLU A 39 5.95 -13.74 -7.33
N LYS A 40 7.23 -14.07 -7.59
CA LYS A 40 7.60 -15.24 -8.39
C LYS A 40 7.78 -16.43 -7.48
N THR A 41 6.83 -17.33 -7.44
CA THR A 41 7.01 -18.63 -6.78
C THR A 41 7.87 -19.55 -7.65
N TYR A 42 9.12 -19.73 -7.26
CA TYR A 42 9.97 -20.76 -7.86
C TYR A 42 9.64 -22.10 -7.18
N ASP A 43 9.06 -23.04 -7.93
CA ASP A 43 8.93 -24.42 -7.46
C ASP A 43 10.33 -25.08 -7.48
N SER A 44 10.84 -25.43 -6.28
CA SER A 44 12.19 -25.96 -6.07
C SER A 44 12.39 -27.39 -6.57
N ASN A 45 11.38 -28.04 -7.11
CA ASN A 45 11.47 -29.41 -7.64
C ASN A 45 11.77 -29.40 -9.14
N GLY A 46 13.06 -29.35 -9.46
CA GLY A 46 13.60 -29.40 -10.82
C GLY A 46 13.27 -30.67 -11.58
N SER A 47 12.06 -30.85 -12.09
CA SER A 47 11.74 -31.93 -13.04
C SER A 47 12.36 -31.64 -14.40
N LYS A 48 13.19 -32.57 -14.86
CA LYS A 48 13.84 -32.53 -16.19
C LYS A 48 12.89 -32.91 -17.36
N ASN A 49 11.59 -33.05 -17.10
CA ASN A 49 10.63 -33.42 -18.14
C ASN A 49 10.13 -32.16 -18.87
N PRO A 50 10.39 -32.01 -20.20
CA PRO A 50 10.02 -30.81 -20.96
C PRO A 50 8.50 -30.62 -21.07
N TYR A 51 7.68 -31.68 -20.99
CA TYR A 51 6.22 -31.56 -20.96
C TYR A 51 5.71 -30.99 -19.62
N LEU A 52 6.34 -31.36 -18.50
CA LEU A 52 6.06 -30.80 -17.20
C LEU A 52 6.58 -29.35 -17.08
N ALA A 53 7.68 -29.04 -17.76
CA ALA A 53 8.16 -27.65 -17.87
C ALA A 53 7.16 -26.74 -18.61
N LEU A 54 6.52 -27.26 -19.67
CA LEU A 54 5.49 -26.53 -20.42
C LEU A 54 4.21 -26.32 -19.60
N LEU A 55 3.77 -27.35 -18.85
CA LEU A 55 2.65 -27.25 -17.92
C LEU A 55 2.97 -26.35 -16.72
N ARG A 56 4.24 -26.29 -16.30
CA ARG A 56 4.73 -25.40 -15.26
C ARG A 56 4.79 -23.94 -15.71
N VAL A 57 5.15 -23.67 -16.94
CA VAL A 57 5.09 -22.31 -17.50
C VAL A 57 3.66 -21.79 -17.45
N SER A 58 2.66 -22.62 -17.76
CA SER A 58 1.25 -22.23 -17.59
C SER A 58 0.86 -22.08 -16.13
N LYS A 59 1.38 -22.90 -15.22
CA LYS A 59 1.12 -22.81 -13.78
C LYS A 59 1.86 -21.62 -13.15
N VAL A 60 3.09 -21.33 -13.55
CA VAL A 60 3.85 -20.13 -13.13
C VAL A 60 3.12 -18.85 -13.55
N ILE A 61 2.49 -18.83 -14.72
CA ILE A 61 1.67 -17.71 -15.18
C ILE A 61 0.38 -17.57 -14.35
N TYR A 62 -0.16 -18.66 -13.82
CA TYR A 62 -1.35 -18.66 -12.95
C TYR A 62 -1.04 -18.43 -11.46
N ASP A 63 0.18 -18.70 -11.00
CA ASP A 63 0.63 -18.51 -9.61
C ASP A 63 1.37 -17.18 -9.41
N GLU A 64 1.41 -16.28 -10.39
CA GLU A 64 1.78 -14.87 -10.19
C GLU A 64 0.68 -14.16 -9.40
N TYR A 65 0.67 -14.34 -8.09
CA TYR A 65 -0.17 -13.55 -7.20
C TYR A 65 0.35 -12.10 -7.19
N MET A 66 -0.38 -11.21 -7.84
CA MET A 66 -0.20 -9.78 -7.63
C MET A 66 -0.75 -9.43 -6.24
N ASP A 67 0.09 -9.51 -5.21
CA ASP A 67 -0.28 -9.13 -3.86
C ASP A 67 -0.58 -7.64 -3.73
N PHE A 68 -0.01 -6.83 -4.61
CA PHE A 68 -0.20 -5.41 -4.66
C PHE A 68 -0.17 -4.90 -6.10
N ASN A 69 -1.21 -4.17 -6.45
CA ASN A 69 -1.28 -3.38 -7.69
C ASN A 69 -2.06 -2.11 -7.36
N GLY A 70 -1.37 -0.99 -7.30
CA GLY A 70 -2.01 0.25 -6.91
C GLY A 70 -1.05 1.39 -6.62
N THR A 71 -1.48 2.32 -5.81
CA THR A 71 -0.77 3.56 -5.54
C THR A 71 -0.10 3.52 -4.17
N VAL A 72 1.12 4.02 -4.08
CA VAL A 72 1.88 4.23 -2.84
C VAL A 72 2.17 5.71 -2.67
N LEU A 73 1.70 6.28 -1.56
CA LEU A 73 2.08 7.62 -1.12
C LEU A 73 3.12 7.50 0.00
N VAL A 74 4.21 8.23 -0.11
CA VAL A 74 5.25 8.38 0.92
C VAL A 74 5.31 9.83 1.33
N CYS A 75 5.20 10.10 2.64
CA CYS A 75 5.41 11.43 3.21
C CYS A 75 6.61 11.40 4.14
N GLU A 76 7.48 12.40 4.05
CA GLU A 76 8.64 12.56 4.94
C GLU A 76 8.29 13.53 6.07
N PHE A 77 8.60 13.12 7.31
CA PHE A 77 8.42 13.92 8.51
C PHE A 77 9.78 14.45 9.00
N TYR A 78 9.76 15.56 9.73
CA TYR A 78 10.97 16.15 10.31
C TYR A 78 11.47 15.42 11.56
N LYS A 79 10.73 14.44 12.06
CA LYS A 79 10.99 13.71 13.30
C LYS A 79 10.78 12.21 13.08
N ASN A 80 11.70 11.41 13.60
CA ASN A 80 11.58 9.95 13.57
C ASN A 80 10.48 9.47 14.52
N PHE A 81 9.76 8.47 14.08
CA PHE A 81 8.89 7.66 14.93
C PHE A 81 9.76 6.75 15.81
N LYS A 82 9.31 6.46 17.04
CA LYS A 82 10.07 5.66 18.01
C LYS A 82 10.10 4.18 17.64
N GLY A 83 9.10 3.72 16.92
CA GLY A 83 8.95 2.37 16.49
C GLY A 83 8.18 2.30 15.18
N GLN A 84 7.69 1.12 14.87
CA GLN A 84 6.85 0.90 13.70
C GLN A 84 5.40 0.81 14.13
N THR A 85 4.50 1.54 13.44
CA THR A 85 3.05 1.40 13.59
C THR A 85 2.45 1.08 12.23
N ILE A 86 1.76 -0.05 12.13
CA ILE A 86 1.21 -0.62 10.91
C ILE A 86 -0.30 -0.69 11.02
N LEU A 87 -0.99 -0.12 10.05
CA LEU A 87 -2.42 -0.29 9.84
C LEU A 87 -2.62 -1.18 8.63
N ALA A 88 -3.19 -2.36 8.83
CA ALA A 88 -3.53 -3.27 7.75
C ALA A 88 -5.05 -3.31 7.57
N ASP A 89 -5.54 -3.01 6.37
CA ASP A 89 -6.93 -3.27 6.00
C ASP A 89 -7.26 -4.75 6.26
N LYS A 90 -8.44 -5.04 6.76
CA LYS A 90 -8.87 -6.43 7.00
C LYS A 90 -8.94 -7.28 5.73
N LYS A 91 -9.02 -6.66 4.57
CA LYS A 91 -8.94 -7.34 3.27
C LYS A 91 -7.54 -7.86 2.94
N VAL A 92 -6.49 -7.30 3.55
CA VAL A 92 -5.12 -7.78 3.40
C VAL A 92 -4.95 -9.08 4.18
N LEU A 93 -4.75 -10.19 3.48
CA LEU A 93 -4.73 -11.52 4.10
C LEU A 93 -3.40 -11.92 4.75
N ASN A 94 -2.36 -11.08 4.65
CA ASN A 94 -1.05 -11.41 5.19
C ASN A 94 -1.10 -11.53 6.73
N THR A 95 -0.61 -12.67 7.24
CA THR A 95 -0.59 -12.99 8.68
C THR A 95 0.76 -12.73 9.35
N LYS A 96 1.79 -12.36 8.56
CA LYS A 96 3.17 -12.16 9.05
C LYS A 96 3.52 -10.68 9.18
N ILE A 97 2.59 -9.87 9.67
CA ILE A 97 2.83 -8.45 9.95
C ILE A 97 3.66 -8.36 11.23
N SER A 98 4.70 -7.52 11.23
CA SER A 98 5.56 -7.28 12.40
C SER A 98 4.86 -6.43 13.47
N GLY A 99 5.34 -6.49 14.69
CA GLY A 99 4.81 -5.78 15.86
C GLY A 99 3.72 -6.54 16.62
N GLU A 100 3.36 -6.01 17.76
CA GLU A 100 2.27 -6.53 18.59
C GLU A 100 0.93 -5.96 18.12
N LYS A 101 -0.10 -6.79 18.14
CA LYS A 101 -1.45 -6.32 17.83
C LYS A 101 -1.94 -5.35 18.90
N GLU A 102 -2.45 -4.20 18.47
CA GLU A 102 -3.11 -3.21 19.32
C GLU A 102 -4.58 -3.07 18.94
N VAL A 103 -5.43 -2.93 19.94
CA VAL A 103 -6.86 -2.69 19.78
C VAL A 103 -7.15 -1.28 20.29
N LEU A 104 -7.65 -0.43 19.42
CA LEU A 104 -7.99 0.95 19.74
C LEU A 104 -9.40 1.04 20.35
N ASP A 105 -9.71 2.18 20.95
CA ASP A 105 -11.02 2.40 21.57
C ASP A 105 -12.15 2.60 20.54
N ASP A 106 -11.81 2.92 19.29
CA ASP A 106 -12.76 3.06 18.17
C ASP A 106 -13.14 1.69 17.59
N THR A 107 -14.34 1.22 17.91
CA THR A 107 -14.86 -0.07 17.46
C THR A 107 -15.04 -0.13 15.93
N GLU A 108 -15.50 0.97 15.32
CA GLU A 108 -15.72 1.01 13.87
C GLU A 108 -14.40 0.94 13.13
N PHE A 109 -13.39 1.68 13.60
CA PHE A 109 -12.05 1.60 13.04
C PHE A 109 -11.45 0.20 13.17
N ASN A 110 -11.59 -0.43 14.33
CA ASN A 110 -11.14 -1.82 14.55
C ASN A 110 -11.90 -2.84 13.66
N ASN A 111 -13.10 -2.53 13.19
CA ASN A 111 -13.83 -3.38 12.25
C ASN A 111 -13.26 -3.31 10.82
N GLU A 112 -12.62 -2.22 10.46
CA GLU A 112 -12.03 -2.00 9.15
C GLU A 112 -10.53 -2.32 9.09
N PHE A 113 -9.80 -2.02 10.18
CA PHE A 113 -8.35 -2.11 10.25
C PHE A 113 -7.87 -3.01 11.38
N ARG A 114 -6.68 -3.58 11.17
CA ARG A 114 -5.86 -4.22 12.20
C ARG A 114 -4.65 -3.35 12.45
N VAL A 115 -4.35 -3.06 13.71
CA VAL A 115 -3.19 -2.26 14.10
C VAL A 115 -2.13 -3.17 14.70
N PHE A 116 -0.88 -2.99 14.29
CA PHE A 116 0.29 -3.66 14.85
C PHE A 116 1.35 -2.60 15.14
N THR A 117 2.02 -2.70 16.28
CA THR A 117 2.98 -1.68 16.67
C THR A 117 4.07 -2.23 17.59
N ASP A 118 5.23 -1.58 17.58
CA ASP A 118 6.31 -1.79 18.53
C ASP A 118 6.17 -0.89 19.76
N ASP A 119 5.43 0.23 19.67
CA ASP A 119 5.14 1.18 20.75
C ASP A 119 3.65 1.55 20.79
N LYS A 120 2.91 0.97 21.73
CA LYS A 120 1.46 1.18 21.89
C LYS A 120 1.10 2.63 22.23
N ILE A 121 1.96 3.31 22.98
CA ILE A 121 1.73 4.71 23.37
C ILE A 121 1.86 5.60 22.16
N GLU A 122 2.91 5.43 21.37
CA GLU A 122 3.09 6.18 20.13
C GLU A 122 1.97 5.88 19.12
N ALA A 123 1.58 4.61 18.96
CA ALA A 123 0.48 4.22 18.07
C ALA A 123 -0.82 4.95 18.42
N ARG A 124 -1.20 5.02 19.69
CA ARG A 124 -2.40 5.75 20.14
C ARG A 124 -2.30 7.25 19.93
N TYR A 125 -1.11 7.81 20.00
CA TYR A 125 -0.86 9.21 19.69
C TYR A 125 -0.99 9.51 18.18
N LEU A 126 -0.42 8.66 17.34
CA LEU A 126 -0.48 8.78 15.88
C LEU A 126 -1.90 8.56 15.36
N LEU A 127 -2.58 7.55 15.89
CA LEU A 127 -3.94 7.17 15.52
C LEU A 127 -4.97 7.92 16.36
N SER A 128 -4.87 9.26 16.37
CA SER A 128 -5.87 10.11 17.00
C SER A 128 -7.24 9.93 16.33
N PRO A 129 -8.36 10.21 17.02
CA PRO A 129 -9.70 10.11 16.44
C PRO A 129 -9.86 10.86 15.13
N GLY A 130 -9.29 12.07 15.03
CA GLY A 130 -9.33 12.85 13.79
C GLY A 130 -8.54 12.22 12.64
N PHE A 131 -7.41 11.59 12.94
CA PHE A 131 -6.62 10.88 11.91
C PHE A 131 -7.33 9.61 11.44
N MET A 132 -7.90 8.83 12.37
CA MET A 132 -8.67 7.63 12.05
C MET A 132 -9.89 7.96 11.16
N GLN A 133 -10.61 9.03 11.48
CA GLN A 133 -11.73 9.50 10.66
C GLN A 133 -11.27 9.85 9.24
N ARG A 134 -10.18 10.61 9.08
CA ARG A 134 -9.65 10.99 7.75
C ARG A 134 -9.23 9.77 6.93
N LEU A 135 -8.60 8.77 7.55
CA LEU A 135 -8.26 7.53 6.83
C LEU A 135 -9.50 6.80 6.32
N ARG A 136 -10.58 6.78 7.10
CA ARG A 136 -11.85 6.19 6.68
C ARG A 136 -12.49 7.01 5.55
N GLU A 137 -12.47 8.33 5.62
CA GLU A 137 -12.96 9.22 4.56
C GLU A 137 -12.17 8.99 3.26
N VAL A 138 -10.83 8.93 3.33
CA VAL A 138 -9.99 8.59 2.18
C VAL A 138 -10.39 7.22 1.60
N LYS A 139 -10.54 6.20 2.44
CA LYS A 139 -10.93 4.86 2.00
C LYS A 139 -12.31 4.85 1.33
N GLN A 140 -13.27 5.61 1.85
CA GLN A 140 -14.62 5.73 1.30
C GLN A 140 -14.67 6.45 -0.05
N GLY A 141 -13.70 7.30 -0.35
CA GLY A 141 -13.54 7.96 -1.65
C GLY A 141 -13.12 7.00 -2.77
N PHE A 142 -12.73 5.76 -2.44
CA PHE A 142 -12.35 4.74 -3.42
C PHE A 142 -13.42 3.67 -3.56
N ASP A 143 -13.33 2.91 -4.66
CA ASP A 143 -14.17 1.71 -4.87
C ASP A 143 -14.02 0.74 -3.67
N SER A 144 -15.12 0.10 -3.30
CA SER A 144 -15.13 -0.88 -2.21
C SER A 144 -14.17 -2.06 -2.40
N ALA A 145 -13.66 -2.29 -3.62
CA ALA A 145 -12.65 -3.30 -3.89
C ALA A 145 -11.24 -2.86 -3.44
N VAL A 146 -10.99 -1.54 -3.33
CA VAL A 146 -9.70 -1.01 -2.91
C VAL A 146 -9.46 -1.30 -1.43
N SER A 147 -8.26 -1.77 -1.09
CA SER A 147 -7.82 -1.87 0.30
C SER A 147 -6.83 -0.75 0.62
N LEU A 148 -6.97 -0.15 1.80
CA LEU A 148 -6.11 0.90 2.31
C LEU A 148 -5.28 0.35 3.47
N SER A 149 -3.95 0.45 3.38
CA SER A 149 -3.05 0.13 4.48
C SER A 149 -2.05 1.26 4.68
N ALA A 150 -1.52 1.41 5.89
CA ALA A 150 -0.56 2.47 6.19
C ALA A 150 0.54 2.01 7.14
N VAL A 151 1.69 2.67 7.07
CA VAL A 151 2.84 2.40 7.95
C VAL A 151 3.48 3.72 8.37
N PHE A 152 3.72 3.86 9.66
CA PHE A 152 4.64 4.85 10.23
C PHE A 152 5.93 4.12 10.60
N MET A 153 7.05 4.55 10.07
CA MET A 153 8.36 3.94 10.29
C MET A 153 9.49 4.92 9.96
N ASP A 154 10.52 4.94 10.78
CA ASP A 154 11.64 5.86 10.65
C ASP A 154 11.15 7.33 10.67
N ASP A 155 11.40 8.10 9.63
CA ASP A 155 10.90 9.46 9.43
C ASP A 155 9.77 9.55 8.39
N LYS A 156 9.12 8.42 8.07
CA LYS A 156 8.19 8.34 6.93
C LYS A 156 6.84 7.76 7.30
N PHE A 157 5.84 8.29 6.64
CA PHE A 157 4.50 7.72 6.56
C PHE A 157 4.29 7.15 5.16
N TYR A 158 3.85 5.92 5.09
CA TYR A 158 3.52 5.21 3.85
C TYR A 158 2.04 4.91 3.83
N LEU A 159 1.37 5.22 2.73
CA LEU A 159 -0.02 4.86 2.48
C LEU A 159 -0.09 3.99 1.22
N PHE A 160 -0.73 2.85 1.31
CA PHE A 160 -0.90 1.88 0.25
C PHE A 160 -2.37 1.77 -0.13
N LEU A 161 -2.69 2.03 -1.38
CA LEU A 161 -4.01 1.87 -1.99
C LEU A 161 -3.94 0.70 -2.97
N ASN A 162 -4.26 -0.50 -2.52
CA ASN A 162 -4.20 -1.71 -3.34
C ASN A 162 -5.52 -1.95 -4.07
N GLY A 163 -5.45 -2.27 -5.35
CA GLY A 163 -6.62 -2.40 -6.22
C GLY A 163 -7.11 -1.08 -6.81
N ALA A 164 -6.39 0.04 -6.54
CA ALA A 164 -6.66 1.30 -7.22
C ALA A 164 -6.35 1.14 -8.72
N LYS A 165 -7.26 1.64 -9.57
CA LYS A 165 -7.03 1.65 -11.01
C LYS A 165 -5.78 2.46 -11.33
N ASN A 166 -5.07 2.09 -12.40
CA ASN A 166 -4.01 2.91 -12.96
C ASN A 166 -4.58 4.30 -13.30
N ARG A 167 -4.17 5.31 -12.52
CA ARG A 167 -4.73 6.68 -12.60
C ARG A 167 -3.84 7.63 -13.39
N PHE A 168 -2.61 7.22 -13.66
CA PHE A 168 -1.63 8.05 -14.36
C PHE A 168 -1.52 7.67 -15.85
N GLU A 169 -2.09 6.54 -16.27
CA GLU A 169 -2.19 6.17 -17.69
C GLU A 169 -3.50 6.69 -18.29
N SER A 170 -3.39 7.59 -19.24
CA SER A 170 -4.48 7.83 -20.18
C SER A 170 -4.54 6.66 -21.17
N SER A 171 -5.71 6.07 -21.36
CA SER A 171 -5.93 5.16 -22.49
C SER A 171 -5.57 5.86 -23.81
N LEU A 172 -4.96 5.16 -24.75
CA LEU A 172 -4.69 5.68 -26.10
C LEU A 172 -5.96 6.21 -26.81
N PHE A 173 -7.14 5.89 -26.28
CA PHE A 173 -8.45 6.29 -26.78
C PHE A 173 -9.12 7.37 -25.93
N ASP A 174 -8.53 7.74 -24.79
CA ASP A 174 -9.04 8.81 -23.96
C ASP A 174 -8.52 10.16 -24.46
N PRO A 175 -9.33 11.24 -24.38
CA PRO A 175 -8.82 12.56 -24.69
C PRO A 175 -7.66 12.90 -23.74
N PRO A 176 -6.67 13.69 -24.19
CA PRO A 176 -5.56 14.08 -23.34
C PRO A 176 -6.08 14.74 -22.05
N LEU A 177 -5.46 14.42 -20.92
CA LEU A 177 -5.81 14.93 -19.59
C LEU A 177 -6.08 16.43 -19.65
N SER A 178 -7.27 16.81 -19.29
CA SER A 178 -7.67 18.22 -19.22
C SER A 178 -7.23 18.84 -17.89
N LEU A 179 -7.24 20.17 -17.82
CA LEU A 179 -7.01 20.89 -16.57
C LEU A 179 -8.03 20.48 -15.49
N ALA A 180 -9.25 20.12 -15.89
CA ALA A 180 -10.30 19.66 -14.99
C ALA A 180 -9.98 18.26 -14.41
N ASP A 181 -9.39 17.37 -15.22
CA ASP A 181 -8.97 16.04 -14.75
C ASP A 181 -7.80 16.16 -13.76
N ALA A 182 -6.85 17.05 -14.04
CA ALA A 182 -5.74 17.34 -13.10
C ALA A 182 -6.26 17.94 -11.79
N GLN A 183 -7.29 18.78 -11.84
CA GLN A 183 -7.92 19.36 -10.66
C GLN A 183 -8.68 18.28 -9.87
N ALA A 184 -9.43 17.40 -10.53
CA ALA A 184 -10.14 16.29 -9.90
C ALA A 184 -9.17 15.32 -9.21
N ILE A 185 -8.04 14.98 -9.85
CA ILE A 185 -6.96 14.16 -9.25
C ILE A 185 -6.40 14.86 -8.00
N LYS A 186 -6.15 16.17 -8.08
CA LYS A 186 -5.67 16.95 -6.94
C LYS A 186 -6.66 16.94 -5.78
N ASP A 187 -7.95 17.18 -6.05
CA ASP A 187 -8.99 17.26 -5.03
C ASP A 187 -9.30 15.88 -4.40
N GLU A 188 -8.95 14.80 -5.08
CA GLU A 188 -9.09 13.43 -4.57
C GLU A 188 -7.91 13.00 -3.67
N ILE A 189 -6.72 13.60 -3.88
CA ILE A 189 -5.48 13.24 -3.16
C ILE A 189 -5.22 14.17 -1.97
N LEU A 190 -5.69 15.40 -1.99
CA LEU A 190 -5.42 16.46 -1.02
C LEU A 190 -6.66 16.84 -0.23
#